data_b332c501feedaefdba08131d067de927
#
_entry.id   b332c501feedaefdba08131d067de927
#
_cell.length_a   1.000
_cell.length_b   1.000
_cell.length_c   1.000
_cell.angle_alpha   90.00
_cell.angle_beta   90.00
_cell.angle_gamma   90.00
#
_symmetry.space_group_name_H-M   'P 1'
#
loop_
_entity.id
_entity.type
_entity.pdbx_description
1 polymer ?
#
loop_
_entity_poly.entity_id
_entity_poly.type
_entity_poly.pdbx_seq_one_letter_code
_entity_poly.pdbx_strand_id
1 'polypeptide(L)'
;MNNNNPILAEQLAYYRARAREYDKWFRREGLHDLGEEHNARWRLELNQVHSALDAFAPRGDVLELAYGTGEWTIRLAELATSVVGVDAAPEMREVALAKLQDAGKSNVELRVDDLFSWQPDQDYDVVFFAFWLSHVPESHTDRFWRSVHDALRPGGRFFLVDAARAVPERNVIHGSRPPDRDSAAELRRLEDGRAFRIIKRSFDPDRLARDLRDHGLDASFVETGEFFVYGLGRRA
;
A
#
# COMPACT_ATOMS: atom_id res chain seq x y z
N MET A 1 -12.95 11.34 -17.54
CA MET A 1 -14.24 10.67 -17.19
C MET A 1 -14.45 10.89 -15.71
N ASN A 2 -15.58 11.51 -15.30
CA ASN A 2 -15.84 11.82 -13.90
C ASN A 2 -15.85 10.53 -13.06
N ASN A 3 -14.89 10.42 -12.15
CA ASN A 3 -14.80 9.32 -11.18
C ASN A 3 -15.86 9.53 -10.07
N ASN A 4 -17.14 9.57 -10.43
CA ASN A 4 -18.26 9.71 -9.49
C ASN A 4 -18.59 8.35 -8.81
N ASN A 5 -17.58 7.60 -8.42
CA ASN A 5 -17.80 6.42 -7.60
C ASN A 5 -17.83 6.86 -6.13
N PRO A 6 -19.00 6.90 -5.48
CA PRO A 6 -19.14 7.44 -4.13
C PRO A 6 -18.29 6.69 -3.09
N ILE A 7 -18.00 5.41 -3.31
CA ILE A 7 -17.14 4.66 -2.38
C ILE A 7 -15.68 5.10 -2.45
N LEU A 8 -15.18 5.56 -3.61
CA LEU A 8 -13.82 6.09 -3.72
C LEU A 8 -13.66 7.43 -3.01
N ALA A 9 -14.67 8.28 -3.10
CA ALA A 9 -14.71 9.53 -2.34
C ALA A 9 -14.76 9.27 -0.82
N GLU A 10 -15.56 8.30 -0.38
CA GLU A 10 -15.65 7.88 1.02
C GLU A 10 -14.34 7.25 1.50
N GLN A 11 -13.69 6.42 0.70
CA GLN A 11 -12.37 5.84 0.98
C GLN A 11 -11.31 6.93 1.14
N LEU A 12 -11.27 7.91 0.25
CA LEU A 12 -10.34 9.05 0.38
C LEU A 12 -10.63 9.84 1.66
N ALA A 13 -11.90 10.13 1.97
CA ALA A 13 -12.29 10.80 3.22
C ALA A 13 -11.85 10.00 4.46
N TYR A 14 -11.94 8.67 4.43
CA TYR A 14 -11.43 7.80 5.48
C TYR A 14 -9.92 7.97 5.70
N TYR A 15 -9.11 7.88 4.64
CA TYR A 15 -7.66 7.98 4.77
C TYR A 15 -7.21 9.37 5.20
N ARG A 16 -7.86 10.43 4.71
CA ARG A 16 -7.65 11.80 5.19
C ARG A 16 -7.91 11.92 6.68
N ALA A 17 -9.05 11.44 7.14
CA ALA A 17 -9.44 11.48 8.55
C ALA A 17 -8.53 10.62 9.45
N ARG A 18 -8.00 9.50 8.91
CA ARG A 18 -7.17 8.54 9.64
C ARG A 18 -5.70 8.93 9.74
N ALA A 19 -5.23 9.92 9.02
CA ALA A 19 -3.79 10.20 8.86
C ALA A 19 -3.03 10.26 10.18
N ARG A 20 -3.59 10.87 11.23
CA ARG A 20 -2.94 11.02 12.53
C ARG A 20 -2.93 9.74 13.39
N GLU A 21 -3.82 8.79 13.11
CA GLU A 21 -3.89 7.52 13.85
C GLU A 21 -3.39 6.32 13.04
N TYR A 22 -3.01 6.55 11.76
CA TYR A 22 -2.63 5.47 10.84
C TYR A 22 -1.48 4.61 11.37
N ASP A 23 -0.46 5.22 11.94
CA ASP A 23 0.75 4.54 12.41
C ASP A 23 0.52 3.64 13.62
N LYS A 24 -0.57 3.83 14.37
CA LYS A 24 -0.94 2.94 15.47
C LYS A 24 -1.11 1.49 15.03
N TRP A 25 -1.51 1.30 13.78
CA TRP A 25 -1.60 -0.03 13.19
C TRP A 25 -0.22 -0.71 13.10
N PHE A 26 0.79 -0.01 12.61
CA PHE A 26 2.16 -0.53 12.55
C PHE A 26 2.75 -0.75 13.95
N ARG A 27 2.46 0.15 14.89
CA ARG A 27 2.98 0.08 16.25
C ARG A 27 2.21 -0.88 17.15
N ARG A 28 1.07 -1.39 16.68
CA ARG A 28 0.17 -2.26 17.45
C ARG A 28 -0.34 -1.56 18.71
N GLU A 29 -0.79 -0.29 18.56
CA GLU A 29 -1.31 0.56 19.63
C GLU A 29 -2.83 0.69 19.58
N GLY A 30 -3.46 0.98 20.73
CA GLY A 30 -4.90 1.21 20.83
C GLY A 30 -5.73 0.02 20.38
N LEU A 31 -6.64 0.21 19.44
CA LEU A 31 -7.51 -0.84 18.89
C LEU A 31 -6.74 -1.96 18.18
N HIS A 32 -5.48 -1.73 17.85
CA HIS A 32 -4.62 -2.68 17.14
C HIS A 32 -3.74 -3.50 18.10
N ASP A 33 -3.76 -3.23 19.39
CA ASP A 33 -3.10 -4.05 20.40
C ASP A 33 -3.97 -5.28 20.72
N LEU A 34 -3.58 -6.43 20.20
CA LEU A 34 -4.28 -7.71 20.38
C LEU A 34 -3.50 -8.66 21.31
N GLY A 35 -2.63 -8.10 22.15
CA GLY A 35 -1.84 -8.83 23.15
C GLY A 35 -0.47 -9.27 22.66
N GLU A 36 0.39 -9.59 23.64
CA GLU A 36 1.85 -9.81 23.43
C GLU A 36 2.16 -10.83 22.33
N GLU A 37 1.54 -12.01 22.39
CA GLU A 37 1.80 -13.10 21.44
C GLU A 37 1.43 -12.72 20.02
N HIS A 38 0.23 -12.11 19.83
CA HIS A 38 -0.24 -11.67 18.53
C HIS A 38 0.63 -10.55 17.95
N ASN A 39 0.97 -9.57 18.79
CA ASN A 39 1.81 -8.45 18.38
C ASN A 39 3.25 -8.89 18.09
N ALA A 40 3.77 -9.91 18.80
CA ALA A 40 5.09 -10.48 18.50
C ALA A 40 5.11 -11.17 17.15
N ARG A 41 4.07 -11.96 16.80
CA ARG A 41 3.94 -12.57 15.46
C ARG A 41 3.84 -11.52 14.37
N TRP A 42 3.03 -10.48 14.58
CA TRP A 42 2.93 -9.35 13.66
C TRP A 42 4.29 -8.73 13.37
N ARG A 43 5.05 -8.37 14.43
CA ARG A 43 6.39 -7.79 14.28
C ARG A 43 7.37 -8.73 13.57
N LEU A 44 7.29 -10.03 13.87
CA LEU A 44 8.13 -11.02 13.20
C LEU A 44 7.86 -11.05 11.68
N GLU A 45 6.60 -11.11 11.28
CA GLU A 45 6.24 -11.14 9.86
C GLU A 45 6.52 -9.81 9.16
N LEU A 46 6.29 -8.67 9.82
CA LEU A 46 6.66 -7.36 9.29
C LEU A 46 8.18 -7.27 9.05
N ASN A 47 9.00 -7.81 9.96
CA ASN A 47 10.44 -7.87 9.79
C ASN A 47 10.85 -8.79 8.62
N GLN A 48 10.10 -9.83 8.31
CA GLN A 48 10.33 -10.63 7.10
C GLN A 48 10.10 -9.80 5.84
N VAL A 49 9.06 -8.99 5.79
CA VAL A 49 8.79 -8.08 4.66
C VAL A 49 9.90 -7.04 4.53
N HIS A 50 10.34 -6.42 5.64
CA HIS A 50 11.47 -5.49 5.61
C HIS A 50 12.75 -6.14 5.09
N SER A 51 13.06 -7.35 5.55
CA SER A 51 14.22 -8.11 5.09
C SER A 51 14.13 -8.46 3.60
N ALA A 52 12.94 -8.77 3.10
CA ALA A 52 12.71 -9.02 1.68
C ALA A 52 12.90 -7.74 0.84
N LEU A 53 12.43 -6.58 1.33
CA LEU A 53 12.65 -5.28 0.67
C LEU A 53 14.14 -4.91 0.65
N ASP A 54 14.88 -5.17 1.74
CA ASP A 54 16.32 -4.94 1.80
C ASP A 54 17.09 -5.82 0.80
N ALA A 55 16.70 -7.10 0.72
CA ALA A 55 17.28 -8.04 -0.24
C ALA A 55 16.92 -7.68 -1.70
N PHE A 56 15.70 -7.15 -1.92
CA PHE A 56 15.29 -6.62 -3.22
C PHE A 56 16.12 -5.41 -3.63
N ALA A 57 16.63 -4.63 -2.66
CA ALA A 57 17.48 -3.46 -2.87
C ALA A 57 16.91 -2.48 -3.89
N PRO A 58 15.90 -1.68 -3.54
CA PRO A 58 15.31 -0.67 -4.41
C PRO A 58 16.33 0.48 -4.61
N ARG A 59 17.11 0.39 -5.66
CA ARG A 59 18.16 1.36 -6.01
C ARG A 59 17.73 2.21 -7.20
N GLY A 60 18.40 3.38 -7.38
CA GLY A 60 18.11 4.31 -8.45
C GLY A 60 16.93 5.22 -8.13
N ASP A 61 16.14 5.56 -9.13
CA ASP A 61 14.95 6.38 -9.00
C ASP A 61 13.74 5.51 -8.66
N VAL A 62 13.15 5.76 -7.49
CA VAL A 62 12.04 4.97 -6.96
C VAL A 62 10.76 5.79 -6.98
N LEU A 63 9.68 5.20 -7.51
CA LEU A 63 8.32 5.69 -7.37
C LEU A 63 7.61 4.92 -6.26
N GLU A 64 7.07 5.63 -5.27
CA GLU A 64 6.20 5.07 -4.25
C GLU A 64 4.75 5.50 -4.48
N LEU A 65 3.86 4.54 -4.76
CA LEU A 65 2.43 4.80 -4.92
C LEU A 65 1.70 4.55 -3.58
N ALA A 66 0.84 5.49 -3.19
CA ALA A 66 0.14 5.50 -1.90
C ALA A 66 1.11 5.51 -0.71
N TYR A 67 1.99 6.50 -0.64
CA TYR A 67 3.01 6.60 0.41
C TYR A 67 2.45 6.74 1.84
N GLY A 68 1.18 7.11 1.99
CA GLY A 68 0.51 7.24 3.28
C GLY A 68 1.25 8.19 4.23
N THR A 69 1.51 7.73 5.43
CA THR A 69 2.25 8.50 6.45
C THR A 69 3.78 8.41 6.32
N GLY A 70 4.29 7.84 5.22
CA GLY A 70 5.73 7.78 4.96
C GLY A 70 6.48 6.66 5.70
N GLU A 71 5.78 5.66 6.21
CA GLU A 71 6.40 4.55 6.96
C GLU A 71 7.42 3.79 6.10
N TRP A 72 7.07 3.47 4.86
CA TRP A 72 7.97 2.83 3.91
C TRP A 72 8.89 3.81 3.21
N THR A 73 8.45 5.06 3.01
CA THR A 73 9.21 6.12 2.33
C THR A 73 10.57 6.35 2.98
N ILE A 74 10.64 6.33 4.33
CA ILE A 74 11.90 6.49 5.07
C ILE A 74 12.88 5.38 4.70
N ARG A 75 12.42 4.13 4.65
CA ARG A 75 13.26 2.98 4.28
C ARG A 75 13.68 3.03 2.82
N LEU A 76 12.76 3.38 1.92
CA LEU A 76 13.09 3.58 0.51
C LEU A 76 14.15 4.67 0.32
N ALA A 77 14.04 5.80 1.04
CA ALA A 77 15.00 6.89 0.99
C ALA A 77 16.41 6.51 1.49
N GLU A 78 16.54 5.46 2.31
CA GLU A 78 17.83 4.91 2.73
C GLU A 78 18.52 4.11 1.64
N LEU A 79 17.75 3.48 0.76
CA LEU A 79 18.22 2.50 -0.22
C LEU A 79 18.32 3.08 -1.63
N ALA A 80 17.48 4.08 -1.95
CA ALA A 80 17.33 4.67 -3.26
C ALA A 80 18.22 5.91 -3.46
N THR A 81 18.46 6.26 -4.71
CA THR A 81 19.08 7.55 -5.08
C THR A 81 18.08 8.69 -4.88
N SER A 82 16.85 8.50 -5.35
CA SER A 82 15.75 9.44 -5.17
C SER A 82 14.44 8.68 -4.98
N VAL A 83 13.47 9.28 -4.27
CA VAL A 83 12.12 8.75 -4.11
C VAL A 83 11.11 9.82 -4.51
N VAL A 84 10.20 9.47 -5.41
CA VAL A 84 8.99 10.26 -5.68
C VAL A 84 7.82 9.50 -5.10
N GLY A 85 7.12 10.09 -4.12
CA GLY A 85 5.91 9.52 -3.53
C GLY A 85 4.66 10.20 -4.08
N VAL A 86 3.62 9.42 -4.39
CA VAL A 86 2.30 9.92 -4.82
C VAL A 86 1.22 9.37 -3.91
N ASP A 87 0.41 10.24 -3.31
CA ASP A 87 -0.76 9.88 -2.48
C ASP A 87 -1.88 10.91 -2.68
N ALA A 88 -3.13 10.47 -2.54
CA ALA A 88 -4.28 11.35 -2.76
C ALA A 88 -4.67 12.19 -1.53
N ALA A 89 -4.15 11.88 -0.35
CA ALA A 89 -4.53 12.52 0.91
C ALA A 89 -3.49 13.58 1.35
N PRO A 90 -3.78 14.89 1.29
CA PRO A 90 -2.85 15.92 1.73
C PRO A 90 -2.51 15.80 3.22
N GLU A 91 -3.39 15.27 4.06
CA GLU A 91 -3.14 15.05 5.48
C GLU A 91 -2.10 13.94 5.72
N MET A 92 -2.02 12.94 4.83
CA MET A 92 -0.94 11.94 4.84
C MET A 92 0.40 12.61 4.53
N ARG A 93 0.42 13.52 3.54
CA ARG A 93 1.63 14.27 3.20
C ARG A 93 2.19 15.09 4.36
N GLU A 94 1.33 15.74 5.15
CA GLU A 94 1.75 16.50 6.32
C GLU A 94 2.49 15.60 7.33
N VAL A 95 1.93 14.42 7.64
CA VAL A 95 2.55 13.46 8.55
C VAL A 95 3.86 12.91 7.98
N ALA A 96 3.86 12.53 6.70
CA ALA A 96 5.04 11.98 6.04
C ALA A 96 6.20 12.99 5.99
N LEU A 97 5.92 14.28 5.66
CA LEU A 97 6.94 15.32 5.64
C LEU A 97 7.58 15.54 7.01
N ALA A 98 6.79 15.55 8.09
CA ALA A 98 7.31 15.67 9.44
C ALA A 98 8.27 14.51 9.76
N LYS A 99 7.88 13.27 9.47
CA LYS A 99 8.72 12.09 9.69
C LYS A 99 10.01 12.11 8.87
N LEU A 100 9.93 12.51 7.59
CA LEU A 100 11.10 12.61 6.72
C LEU A 100 12.09 13.68 7.21
N GLN A 101 11.58 14.80 7.69
CA GLN A 101 12.38 15.86 8.31
C GLN A 101 13.08 15.34 9.58
N ASP A 102 12.35 14.68 10.47
CA ASP A 102 12.89 14.10 11.72
C ASP A 102 13.96 13.03 11.42
N ALA A 103 13.77 12.25 10.34
CA ALA A 103 14.70 11.24 9.87
C ALA A 103 15.87 11.82 9.02
N GLY A 104 15.91 13.13 8.77
CA GLY A 104 16.94 13.79 7.97
C GLY A 104 16.98 13.35 6.50
N LYS A 105 15.85 12.95 5.93
CA LYS A 105 15.76 12.51 4.53
C LYS A 105 15.51 13.69 3.59
N SER A 106 16.41 13.92 2.63
CA SER A 106 16.34 15.04 1.68
C SER A 106 16.19 14.61 0.21
N ASN A 107 16.25 13.30 -0.06
CA ASN A 107 16.16 12.71 -1.40
C ASN A 107 14.72 12.24 -1.73
N VAL A 108 13.71 12.86 -1.13
CA VAL A 108 12.29 12.48 -1.28
C VAL A 108 11.48 13.68 -1.77
N GLU A 109 10.68 13.49 -2.80
CA GLU A 109 9.62 14.40 -3.27
C GLU A 109 8.25 13.76 -3.02
N LEU A 110 7.37 14.44 -2.28
CA LEU A 110 6.00 13.97 -2.04
C LEU A 110 5.00 14.81 -2.83
N ARG A 111 4.21 14.14 -3.66
CA ARG A 111 3.13 14.72 -4.48
C ARG A 111 1.76 14.32 -3.96
N VAL A 112 0.78 15.21 -4.11
CA VAL A 112 -0.63 14.91 -3.83
C VAL A 112 -1.34 14.81 -5.17
N ASP A 113 -1.77 13.60 -5.53
CA ASP A 113 -2.50 13.35 -6.77
C ASP A 113 -3.42 12.13 -6.63
N ASP A 114 -4.50 12.07 -7.43
CA ASP A 114 -5.41 10.94 -7.47
C ASP A 114 -4.81 9.76 -8.25
N LEU A 115 -4.42 8.72 -7.54
CA LEU A 115 -3.80 7.51 -8.09
C LEU A 115 -4.66 6.78 -9.14
N PHE A 116 -5.97 7.04 -9.19
CA PHE A 116 -6.85 6.47 -10.22
C PHE A 116 -6.80 7.24 -11.54
N SER A 117 -6.31 8.48 -11.53
CA SER A 117 -6.15 9.33 -12.72
C SER A 117 -4.70 9.68 -13.02
N TRP A 118 -3.82 9.54 -12.05
CA TRP A 118 -2.39 9.83 -12.18
C TRP A 118 -1.73 9.08 -13.34
N GLN A 119 -0.75 9.72 -13.96
CA GLN A 119 0.10 9.17 -15.01
C GLN A 119 1.56 9.43 -14.65
N PRO A 120 2.48 8.49 -14.94
CA PRO A 120 3.90 8.72 -14.76
C PRO A 120 4.40 9.85 -15.65
N ASP A 121 5.22 10.73 -15.11
CA ASP A 121 5.86 11.86 -15.78
C ASP A 121 7.30 11.56 -16.20
N GLN A 122 7.84 10.46 -15.72
CA GLN A 122 9.17 9.93 -16.05
C GLN A 122 9.22 8.43 -15.85
N ASP A 123 10.31 7.81 -16.29
CA ASP A 123 10.58 6.39 -16.04
C ASP A 123 11.35 6.20 -14.74
N TYR A 124 11.01 5.13 -14.00
CA TYR A 124 11.62 4.77 -12.72
C TYR A 124 12.35 3.42 -12.81
N ASP A 125 13.41 3.26 -12.00
CA ASP A 125 14.10 1.97 -11.85
C ASP A 125 13.27 0.99 -11.04
N VAL A 126 12.52 1.53 -10.05
CA VAL A 126 11.67 0.74 -9.16
C VAL A 126 10.33 1.44 -8.93
N VAL A 127 9.25 0.65 -8.96
CA VAL A 127 7.94 1.05 -8.44
C VAL A 127 7.67 0.26 -7.15
N PHE A 128 7.30 0.97 -6.09
CA PHE A 128 6.93 0.40 -4.80
C PHE A 128 5.51 0.83 -4.40
N PHE A 129 4.74 -0.06 -3.79
CA PHE A 129 3.49 0.29 -3.12
C PHE A 129 3.15 -0.70 -2.01
N ALA A 130 2.62 -0.17 -0.91
CA ALA A 130 2.25 -0.94 0.26
C ALA A 130 0.80 -0.71 0.65
N PHE A 131 0.04 -1.81 0.88
CA PHE A 131 -1.35 -1.79 1.34
C PHE A 131 -2.30 -0.95 0.46
N TRP A 132 -2.00 -0.85 -0.82
CA TRP A 132 -2.76 -0.09 -1.80
C TRP A 132 -3.57 -0.98 -2.74
N LEU A 133 -3.00 -2.07 -3.24
CA LEU A 133 -3.62 -2.90 -4.27
C LEU A 133 -5.00 -3.42 -3.83
N SER A 134 -5.14 -3.79 -2.56
CA SER A 134 -6.41 -4.23 -1.97
C SER A 134 -7.49 -3.13 -1.93
N HIS A 135 -7.12 -1.87 -2.13
CA HIS A 135 -8.02 -0.72 -2.18
C HIS A 135 -8.35 -0.27 -3.61
N VAL A 136 -7.77 -0.92 -4.62
CA VAL A 136 -8.05 -0.67 -6.02
C VAL A 136 -9.31 -1.46 -6.44
N PRO A 137 -10.38 -0.79 -6.94
CA PRO A 137 -11.56 -1.49 -7.45
C PRO A 137 -11.19 -2.40 -8.61
N GLU A 138 -11.92 -3.48 -8.80
CA GLU A 138 -11.69 -4.40 -9.92
C GLU A 138 -11.73 -3.68 -11.29
N SER A 139 -12.66 -2.76 -11.46
CA SER A 139 -12.80 -1.93 -12.66
C SER A 139 -11.61 -1.00 -12.95
N HIS A 140 -10.71 -0.81 -11.99
CA HIS A 140 -9.52 0.04 -12.12
C HIS A 140 -8.21 -0.77 -12.13
N THR A 141 -8.28 -2.08 -11.92
CA THR A 141 -7.09 -2.95 -11.78
C THR A 141 -6.23 -2.95 -13.04
N ASP A 142 -6.83 -3.10 -14.21
CA ASP A 142 -6.10 -3.08 -15.50
C ASP A 142 -5.40 -1.75 -15.76
N ARG A 143 -6.08 -0.64 -15.43
CA ARG A 143 -5.48 0.68 -15.57
C ARG A 143 -4.31 0.86 -14.59
N PHE A 144 -4.48 0.43 -13.35
CA PHE A 144 -3.44 0.50 -12.34
C PHE A 144 -2.18 -0.26 -12.78
N TRP A 145 -2.32 -1.50 -13.27
CA TRP A 145 -1.17 -2.27 -13.73
C TRP A 145 -0.50 -1.69 -14.96
N ARG A 146 -1.27 -1.09 -15.87
CA ARG A 146 -0.67 -0.33 -16.99
C ARG A 146 0.13 0.87 -16.49
N SER A 147 -0.38 1.61 -15.50
CA SER A 147 0.36 2.73 -14.91
C SER A 147 1.65 2.27 -14.23
N VAL A 148 1.65 1.11 -13.56
CA VAL A 148 2.87 0.50 -12.99
C VAL A 148 3.85 0.11 -14.10
N HIS A 149 3.36 -0.55 -15.16
CA HIS A 149 4.18 -0.93 -16.31
C HIS A 149 4.80 0.30 -16.97
N ASP A 150 4.00 1.34 -17.25
CA ASP A 150 4.42 2.53 -17.95
C ASP A 150 5.37 3.42 -17.13
N ALA A 151 5.28 3.35 -15.80
CA ALA A 151 6.21 4.01 -14.88
C ALA A 151 7.59 3.33 -14.80
N LEU A 152 7.69 2.05 -15.14
CA LEU A 152 8.94 1.31 -15.07
C LEU A 152 9.77 1.49 -16.35
N ARG A 153 11.07 1.70 -16.21
CA ARG A 153 12.03 1.55 -17.32
C ARG A 153 11.99 0.13 -17.88
N PRO A 154 12.39 -0.11 -19.13
CA PRO A 154 12.63 -1.47 -19.61
C PRO A 154 13.57 -2.22 -18.66
N GLY A 155 13.14 -3.40 -18.16
CA GLY A 155 13.86 -4.15 -17.12
C GLY A 155 13.76 -3.57 -15.71
N GLY A 156 13.02 -2.48 -15.51
CA GLY A 156 12.71 -1.93 -14.19
C GLY A 156 11.91 -2.92 -13.33
N ARG A 157 11.99 -2.79 -12.03
CA ARG A 157 11.45 -3.75 -11.06
C ARG A 157 10.36 -3.13 -10.20
N PHE A 158 9.49 -3.95 -9.64
CA PHE A 158 8.55 -3.48 -8.62
C PHE A 158 8.56 -4.38 -7.38
N PHE A 159 8.19 -3.77 -6.25
CA PHE A 159 7.94 -4.46 -4.99
C PHE A 159 6.59 -3.98 -4.45
N LEU A 160 5.78 -4.93 -4.03
CA LEU A 160 4.53 -4.60 -3.35
C LEU A 160 4.39 -5.39 -2.06
N VAL A 161 3.65 -4.84 -1.11
CA VAL A 161 3.17 -5.55 0.08
C VAL A 161 1.70 -5.23 0.31
N ASP A 162 0.93 -6.25 0.69
CA ASP A 162 -0.47 -6.08 1.11
C ASP A 162 -0.82 -7.08 2.22
N ALA A 163 -2.01 -6.96 2.76
CA ALA A 163 -2.51 -7.89 3.75
C ALA A 163 -2.76 -9.28 3.13
N ALA A 164 -2.37 -10.33 3.84
CA ALA A 164 -2.67 -11.71 3.45
C ALA A 164 -4.18 -11.94 3.31
N ARG A 165 -4.55 -12.99 2.57
CA ARG A 165 -5.96 -13.29 2.25
C ARG A 165 -6.83 -13.52 3.49
N ALA A 166 -6.28 -14.14 4.51
CA ALA A 166 -6.97 -14.53 5.73
C ALA A 166 -6.37 -13.82 6.95
N VAL A 167 -6.58 -12.49 7.08
CA VAL A 167 -6.15 -11.78 8.30
C VAL A 167 -7.25 -11.90 9.37
N PRO A 168 -7.04 -12.68 10.44
CA PRO A 168 -8.07 -12.92 11.48
C PRO A 168 -8.52 -11.65 12.20
N GLU A 169 -7.62 -10.66 12.31
CA GLU A 169 -7.86 -9.40 13.04
C GLU A 169 -8.97 -8.53 12.48
N ARG A 170 -9.28 -8.64 11.17
CA ARG A 170 -10.31 -7.79 10.52
C ARG A 170 -11.63 -7.82 11.26
N ASN A 171 -12.03 -9.01 11.71
CA ASN A 171 -13.31 -9.21 12.41
C ASN A 171 -13.28 -8.68 13.85
N VAL A 172 -12.12 -8.69 14.49
CA VAL A 172 -11.94 -8.26 15.88
C VAL A 172 -11.90 -6.73 15.98
N ILE A 173 -11.11 -6.08 15.12
CA ILE A 173 -10.85 -4.63 15.23
C ILE A 173 -12.01 -3.79 14.71
N HIS A 174 -12.67 -4.21 13.64
CA HIS A 174 -13.68 -3.40 12.98
C HIS A 174 -15.12 -3.83 13.25
N GLY A 175 -15.32 -4.94 13.97
CA GLY A 175 -16.66 -5.47 14.26
C GLY A 175 -17.49 -5.76 13.01
N SER A 176 -16.86 -5.76 11.85
CA SER A 176 -17.52 -5.93 10.58
C SER A 176 -17.44 -7.37 10.15
N ARG A 177 -18.59 -7.99 10.06
CA ARG A 177 -18.79 -9.15 9.20
C ARG A 177 -18.40 -8.70 7.79
N PRO A 178 -17.56 -9.44 7.03
CA PRO A 178 -17.34 -9.08 5.64
C PRO A 178 -18.71 -8.95 4.98
N PRO A 179 -18.98 -7.86 4.26
CA PRO A 179 -20.16 -7.79 3.44
C PRO A 179 -20.12 -8.99 2.49
N ASP A 180 -21.27 -9.41 2.01
CA ASP A 180 -21.44 -10.54 1.10
C ASP A 180 -20.20 -10.84 0.27
N ARG A 181 -19.87 -12.11 0.07
CA ARG A 181 -18.63 -12.55 -0.63
C ARG A 181 -18.35 -11.83 -1.96
N ASP A 182 -19.37 -11.20 -2.53
CA ASP A 182 -19.32 -10.44 -3.79
C ASP A 182 -19.14 -8.92 -3.59
N SER A 183 -19.22 -8.39 -2.38
CA SER A 183 -19.00 -6.96 -2.09
C SER A 183 -17.58 -6.73 -1.61
N ALA A 184 -16.77 -6.03 -2.41
CA ALA A 184 -15.44 -5.58 -2.02
C ALA A 184 -15.46 -4.42 -0.99
N ALA A 185 -16.63 -3.96 -0.55
CA ALA A 185 -16.77 -2.87 0.41
C ALA A 185 -16.69 -3.37 1.86
N GLU A 186 -15.91 -2.72 2.68
CA GLU A 186 -15.73 -3.00 4.11
C GLU A 186 -15.98 -1.73 4.93
N LEU A 187 -16.69 -1.85 6.06
CA LEU A 187 -16.89 -0.74 6.97
C LEU A 187 -15.68 -0.59 7.91
N ARG A 188 -15.11 0.60 7.97
CA ARG A 188 -14.00 0.95 8.85
C ARG A 188 -14.43 2.02 9.84
N ARG A 189 -14.02 1.87 11.10
CA ARG A 189 -14.27 2.86 12.16
C ARG A 189 -12.95 3.50 12.59
N LEU A 190 -13.01 4.81 12.84
CA LEU A 190 -11.94 5.58 13.47
C LEU A 190 -12.11 5.55 15.00
N GLU A 191 -11.08 5.94 15.74
CA GLU A 191 -11.14 6.02 17.21
C GLU A 191 -12.19 7.00 17.72
N ASP A 192 -12.51 8.04 16.96
CA ASP A 192 -13.57 9.00 17.26
C ASP A 192 -15.00 8.49 16.96
N GLY A 193 -15.13 7.25 16.48
CA GLY A 193 -16.40 6.58 16.18
C GLY A 193 -16.94 6.82 14.78
N ARG A 194 -16.37 7.73 13.97
CA ARG A 194 -16.77 7.89 12.57
C ARG A 194 -16.56 6.60 11.80
N ALA A 195 -17.48 6.30 10.90
CA ALA A 195 -17.44 5.08 10.10
C ALA A 195 -17.47 5.42 8.60
N PHE A 196 -16.72 4.66 7.82
CA PHE A 196 -16.54 4.86 6.38
C PHE A 196 -16.54 3.50 5.67
N ARG A 197 -17.07 3.48 4.47
CA ARG A 197 -16.93 2.32 3.58
C ARG A 197 -15.68 2.50 2.75
N ILE A 198 -14.88 1.45 2.70
CA ILE A 198 -13.69 1.39 1.87
C ILE A 198 -13.72 0.12 1.01
N ILE A 199 -13.00 0.12 -0.08
CA ILE A 199 -12.74 -1.10 -0.84
C ILE A 199 -11.66 -1.87 -0.12
N LYS A 200 -11.89 -3.18 0.09
CA LYS A 200 -10.87 -4.10 0.60
C LYS A 200 -11.01 -5.47 -0.08
N ARG A 201 -10.13 -5.71 -1.03
CA ARG A 201 -10.07 -6.95 -1.81
C ARG A 201 -9.00 -7.88 -1.25
N SER A 202 -9.18 -9.16 -1.47
CA SER A 202 -8.14 -10.17 -1.24
C SER A 202 -7.65 -10.69 -2.58
N PHE A 203 -6.41 -11.11 -2.65
CA PHE A 203 -5.79 -11.64 -3.85
C PHE A 203 -5.42 -13.10 -3.65
N ASP A 204 -5.52 -13.86 -4.72
CA ASP A 204 -4.86 -15.15 -4.86
C ASP A 204 -3.50 -14.88 -5.53
N PRO A 205 -2.37 -15.16 -4.84
CA PRO A 205 -1.04 -14.84 -5.35
C PRO A 205 -0.72 -15.47 -6.70
N ASP A 206 -1.12 -16.73 -6.91
CA ASP A 206 -0.85 -17.44 -8.15
C ASP A 206 -1.68 -16.90 -9.32
N ARG A 207 -2.94 -16.54 -9.05
CA ARG A 207 -3.79 -15.88 -10.03
C ARG A 207 -3.23 -14.50 -10.40
N LEU A 208 -2.86 -13.71 -9.39
CA LEU A 208 -2.30 -12.37 -9.61
C LEU A 208 -1.02 -12.43 -10.44
N ALA A 209 -0.13 -13.40 -10.18
CA ALA A 209 1.09 -13.60 -10.97
C ALA A 209 0.79 -13.94 -12.43
N ARG A 210 -0.30 -14.68 -12.72
CA ARG A 210 -0.72 -14.96 -14.10
C ARG A 210 -1.29 -13.72 -14.78
N ASP A 211 -2.19 -13.00 -14.08
CA ASP A 211 -2.88 -11.82 -14.62
C ASP A 211 -1.87 -10.70 -14.96
N LEU A 212 -0.77 -10.58 -14.19
CA LEU A 212 0.28 -9.60 -14.44
C LEU A 212 1.04 -9.79 -15.75
N ARG A 213 1.15 -11.03 -16.25
CA ARG A 213 1.82 -11.29 -17.53
C ARG A 213 1.08 -10.65 -18.71
N ASP A 214 -0.25 -10.55 -18.62
CA ASP A 214 -1.07 -9.87 -19.63
C ASP A 214 -0.81 -8.35 -19.68
N HIS A 215 -0.18 -7.81 -18.62
CA HIS A 215 0.29 -6.43 -18.54
C HIS A 215 1.80 -6.26 -18.79
N GLY A 216 2.50 -7.29 -19.30
CA GLY A 216 3.95 -7.23 -19.52
C GLY A 216 4.78 -7.17 -18.24
N LEU A 217 4.24 -7.67 -17.13
CA LEU A 217 4.90 -7.73 -15.83
C LEU A 217 5.09 -9.20 -15.41
N ASP A 218 6.30 -9.56 -15.05
CA ASP A 218 6.61 -10.88 -14.50
C ASP A 218 6.81 -10.76 -12.98
N ALA A 219 6.10 -11.56 -12.19
CA ALA A 219 6.10 -11.44 -10.73
C ALA A 219 6.00 -12.77 -10.02
N SER A 220 6.56 -12.80 -8.79
CA SER A 220 6.37 -13.86 -7.81
C SER A 220 5.90 -13.26 -6.49
N PHE A 221 5.13 -14.05 -5.73
CA PHE A 221 4.56 -13.64 -4.45
C PHE A 221 4.92 -14.60 -3.34
N VAL A 222 5.03 -14.07 -2.13
CA VAL A 222 5.32 -14.83 -0.90
C VAL A 222 4.34 -14.36 0.18
N GLU A 223 3.67 -15.32 0.83
CA GLU A 223 2.90 -15.07 2.05
C GLU A 223 3.80 -15.30 3.27
N THR A 224 3.79 -14.38 4.23
CA THR A 224 4.63 -14.45 5.43
C THR A 224 4.10 -15.43 6.48
N GLY A 225 2.81 -15.75 6.40
CA GLY A 225 2.10 -16.61 7.33
C GLY A 225 0.67 -16.13 7.52
N GLU A 226 0.44 -15.25 8.48
CA GLU A 226 -0.90 -14.76 8.83
C GLU A 226 -1.23 -13.39 8.25
N PHE A 227 -0.25 -12.46 8.18
CA PHE A 227 -0.56 -11.03 8.06
C PHE A 227 -0.28 -10.44 6.70
N PHE A 228 0.79 -10.85 6.03
CA PHE A 228 1.26 -10.17 4.84
C PHE A 228 1.45 -11.10 3.64
N VAL A 229 1.24 -10.53 2.48
CA VAL A 229 1.73 -11.03 1.20
C VAL A 229 2.59 -9.94 0.57
N TYR A 230 3.76 -10.31 0.05
CA TYR A 230 4.57 -9.40 -0.74
C TYR A 230 4.91 -10.01 -2.09
N GLY A 231 5.09 -9.14 -3.07
CA GLY A 231 5.40 -9.53 -4.44
C GLY A 231 6.62 -8.79 -4.95
N LEU A 232 7.44 -9.50 -5.71
CA LEU A 232 8.56 -8.97 -6.45
C LEU A 232 8.34 -9.21 -7.93
N GLY A 233 8.57 -8.20 -8.74
CA GLY A 233 8.40 -8.34 -10.17
C GLY A 233 9.27 -7.39 -10.98
N ARG A 234 9.14 -7.52 -12.30
CA ARG A 234 9.86 -6.70 -13.28
C ARG A 234 9.01 -6.46 -14.52
N ARG A 235 9.30 -5.37 -15.20
CA ARG A 235 8.84 -5.15 -16.57
C ARG A 235 9.59 -6.10 -17.50
N ALA A 236 8.83 -6.94 -18.23
CA ALA A 236 9.35 -7.92 -19.20
C ALA A 236 9.93 -7.25 -20.44
#